data_64ef1bd718bb4a22b71da12666b7c60d
#
_entry.id   64ef1bd718bb4a22b71da12666b7c60d
#
_cell.length_a   1.000
_cell.length_b   1.000
_cell.length_c   1.000
_cell.angle_alpha   90.00
_cell.angle_beta   90.00
_cell.angle_gamma   90.00
#
_symmetry.space_group_name_H-M   'P 1'
#
loop_
_entity.id
_entity.type
_entity.pdbx_description
1 polymer ?
#
loop_
_entity_poly.entity_id
_entity_poly.type
_entity_poly.pdbx_seq_one_letter_code
_entity_poly.pdbx_strand_id
1 'polypeptide(L)'
;AAVEDYIESLQDTAITLKAGENSIEVTAKDLGVTWGNPELAEKAVNLGRTGNPIARYKEKKDLEKGDKVFVLSYAIDESKTAALLKEHAKELDQEAQDNGLTRENGQFTFVKGHEGIKVNAEKSIEQIASHMQNQWDGKAASIELSAKLVEPRGSEEELAEVKDLLGGYSTNFSSSSAGRAKNVRN
;
A
#
# COMPACT_ATOMS: atom_id res chain seq x y z
N ALA A 1 -25.46 4.84 -17.41
CA ALA A 1 -25.31 6.26 -17.74
C ALA A 1 -24.96 7.07 -16.49
N ALA A 2 -25.95 7.58 -15.69
CA ALA A 2 -25.64 8.54 -14.60
C ALA A 2 -24.67 8.01 -13.53
N VAL A 3 -24.76 6.74 -13.10
CA VAL A 3 -23.83 6.17 -12.12
C VAL A 3 -22.48 5.89 -12.74
N GLU A 4 -22.43 5.43 -13.95
CA GLU A 4 -21.19 5.21 -14.71
C GLU A 4 -20.46 6.52 -14.93
N ASP A 5 -21.16 7.58 -15.37
CA ASP A 5 -20.61 8.93 -15.55
C ASP A 5 -20.06 9.46 -14.21
N TYR A 6 -20.76 9.20 -13.10
CA TYR A 6 -20.29 9.55 -11.78
C TYR A 6 -19.01 8.78 -11.40
N ILE A 7 -18.97 7.45 -11.59
CA ILE A 7 -17.76 6.65 -11.36
C ILE A 7 -16.58 7.14 -12.23
N GLU A 8 -16.86 7.51 -13.49
CA GLU A 8 -15.84 8.07 -14.39
C GLU A 8 -15.28 9.39 -13.85
N SER A 9 -16.14 10.23 -13.26
CA SER A 9 -15.69 11.48 -12.64
C SER A 9 -14.78 11.31 -11.42
N LEU A 10 -14.78 10.12 -10.79
CA LEU A 10 -13.94 9.81 -9.64
C LEU A 10 -12.57 9.25 -10.01
N GLN A 11 -12.30 8.95 -11.29
CA GLN A 11 -11.06 8.26 -11.71
C GLN A 11 -9.77 9.01 -11.36
N ASP A 12 -9.82 10.35 -11.34
CA ASP A 12 -8.67 11.19 -11.01
C ASP A 12 -8.56 11.50 -9.49
N THR A 13 -9.43 10.91 -8.67
CA THR A 13 -9.38 11.12 -7.21
C THR A 13 -8.10 10.53 -6.63
N ALA A 14 -7.38 11.35 -5.87
CA ALA A 14 -6.12 10.96 -5.23
C ALA A 14 -6.35 10.00 -4.06
N ILE A 15 -5.56 8.95 -4.00
CA ILE A 15 -5.55 7.94 -2.94
C ILE A 15 -4.11 7.77 -2.48
N THR A 16 -3.87 8.01 -1.19
CA THR A 16 -2.55 7.82 -0.59
C THR A 16 -2.46 6.42 0.01
N LEU A 17 -1.52 5.62 -0.47
CA LEU A 17 -1.19 4.31 0.09
C LEU A 17 0.01 4.45 1.01
N LYS A 18 -0.11 4.02 2.27
CA LYS A 18 0.93 4.18 3.30
C LYS A 18 1.47 2.84 3.78
N ALA A 19 2.78 2.78 4.01
CA ALA A 19 3.46 1.67 4.65
C ALA A 19 4.43 2.22 5.70
N GLY A 20 3.97 2.34 6.95
CA GLY A 20 4.70 3.03 8.00
C GLY A 20 4.89 4.51 7.68
N GLU A 21 6.14 4.97 7.59
CA GLU A 21 6.47 6.35 7.24
C GLU A 21 6.48 6.61 5.72
N ASN A 22 6.55 5.55 4.92
CA ASN A 22 6.57 5.65 3.47
C ASN A 22 5.15 5.76 2.90
N SER A 23 4.99 6.49 1.81
CA SER A 23 3.70 6.61 1.13
C SER A 23 3.87 6.90 -0.35
N ILE A 24 2.90 6.46 -1.13
CA ILE A 24 2.75 6.83 -2.54
C ILE A 24 1.37 7.43 -2.76
N GLU A 25 1.26 8.32 -3.73
CA GLU A 25 -0.01 8.86 -4.18
C GLU A 25 -0.37 8.25 -5.54
N VAL A 26 -1.55 7.69 -5.63
CA VAL A 26 -2.11 7.07 -6.83
C VAL A 26 -3.51 7.60 -7.08
N THR A 27 -4.09 7.28 -8.22
CA THR A 27 -5.47 7.67 -8.54
C THR A 27 -6.41 6.46 -8.44
N ALA A 28 -7.71 6.73 -8.32
CA ALA A 28 -8.74 5.69 -8.39
C ALA A 28 -8.64 4.89 -9.70
N LYS A 29 -8.23 5.54 -10.79
CA LYS A 29 -7.97 4.91 -12.08
C LYS A 29 -6.81 3.90 -12.04
N ASP A 30 -5.75 4.22 -11.33
CA ASP A 30 -4.58 3.33 -11.19
C ASP A 30 -4.94 2.05 -10.44
N LEU A 31 -5.86 2.15 -9.47
CA LEU A 31 -6.44 1.00 -8.76
C LEU A 31 -7.51 0.27 -9.59
N GLY A 32 -7.91 0.81 -10.74
CA GLY A 32 -8.96 0.25 -11.57
C GLY A 32 -10.33 0.27 -10.90
N VAL A 33 -10.65 1.38 -10.21
CA VAL A 33 -11.92 1.52 -9.49
C VAL A 33 -13.10 1.46 -10.43
N THR A 34 -14.07 0.63 -10.07
CA THR A 34 -15.32 0.42 -10.80
C THR A 34 -16.51 0.39 -9.84
N TRP A 35 -17.71 0.32 -10.41
CA TRP A 35 -18.93 0.17 -9.62
C TRP A 35 -19.05 -1.24 -9.04
N GLY A 36 -18.99 -1.35 -7.71
CA GLY A 36 -18.94 -2.64 -7.00
C GLY A 36 -20.29 -3.34 -6.83
N ASN A 37 -21.42 -2.60 -6.93
CA ASN A 37 -22.77 -3.15 -6.73
C ASN A 37 -23.76 -2.70 -7.82
N PRO A 38 -23.50 -3.02 -9.10
CA PRO A 38 -24.32 -2.56 -10.24
C PRO A 38 -25.76 -3.08 -10.19
N GLU A 39 -26.02 -4.17 -9.49
CA GLU A 39 -27.37 -4.74 -9.28
C GLU A 39 -28.30 -3.79 -8.52
N LEU A 40 -27.77 -2.80 -7.79
CA LEU A 40 -28.58 -1.79 -7.13
C LEU A 40 -29.35 -0.89 -8.11
N ALA A 41 -28.80 -0.65 -9.31
CA ALA A 41 -29.50 0.10 -10.34
C ALA A 41 -30.78 -0.62 -10.76
N GLU A 42 -30.71 -1.92 -10.97
CA GLU A 42 -31.88 -2.74 -11.32
C GLU A 42 -32.88 -2.76 -10.16
N LYS A 43 -32.42 -2.93 -8.92
CA LYS A 43 -33.28 -2.89 -7.73
C LYS A 43 -33.97 -1.55 -7.60
N ALA A 44 -33.27 -0.43 -7.83
CA ALA A 44 -33.81 0.91 -7.75
C ALA A 44 -34.91 1.15 -8.83
N VAL A 45 -34.62 0.73 -10.06
CA VAL A 45 -35.59 0.86 -11.19
C VAL A 45 -36.83 0.00 -10.98
N ASN A 46 -36.69 -1.19 -10.40
CA ASN A 46 -37.77 -2.15 -10.21
C ASN A 46 -38.59 -1.90 -8.94
N LEU A 47 -38.18 -0.95 -8.09
CA LEU A 47 -38.87 -0.63 -6.86
C LEU A 47 -40.31 -0.15 -7.12
N GLY A 48 -41.29 -0.83 -6.53
CA GLY A 48 -42.71 -0.57 -6.73
C GLY A 48 -43.26 -0.95 -8.13
N ARG A 49 -42.43 -1.59 -8.96
CA ARG A 49 -42.82 -2.00 -10.34
C ARG A 49 -42.93 -3.50 -10.51
N THR A 50 -42.21 -4.31 -9.72
CA THR A 50 -42.12 -5.75 -9.80
C THR A 50 -42.84 -6.43 -8.64
N GLY A 51 -43.17 -7.71 -8.78
CA GLY A 51 -43.89 -8.50 -7.78
C GLY A 51 -45.39 -8.46 -7.89
N ASN A 52 -46.09 -9.02 -6.93
CA ASN A 52 -47.54 -9.02 -6.91
C ASN A 52 -48.14 -7.63 -6.61
N PRO A 53 -49.44 -7.38 -6.92
CA PRO A 53 -50.05 -6.06 -6.73
C PRO A 53 -49.96 -5.51 -5.30
N ILE A 54 -50.05 -6.40 -4.30
CA ILE A 54 -49.98 -6.03 -2.88
C ILE A 54 -48.57 -5.55 -2.51
N ALA A 55 -47.52 -6.28 -2.95
CA ALA A 55 -46.13 -5.90 -2.74
C ALA A 55 -45.82 -4.56 -3.37
N ARG A 56 -46.20 -4.35 -4.63
CA ARG A 56 -46.02 -3.08 -5.35
C ARG A 56 -46.73 -1.91 -4.67
N TYR A 57 -47.97 -2.14 -4.18
CA TYR A 57 -48.68 -1.09 -3.43
C TYR A 57 -47.98 -0.74 -2.12
N LYS A 58 -47.52 -1.74 -1.37
CA LYS A 58 -46.78 -1.54 -0.13
C LYS A 58 -45.50 -0.76 -0.36
N GLU A 59 -44.68 -1.17 -1.36
CA GLU A 59 -43.43 -0.47 -1.70
C GLU A 59 -43.67 0.98 -2.10
N LYS A 60 -44.70 1.25 -2.93
CA LYS A 60 -45.10 2.62 -3.28
C LYS A 60 -45.49 3.46 -2.05
N LYS A 61 -46.26 2.86 -1.14
CA LYS A 61 -46.66 3.53 0.12
C LYS A 61 -45.47 3.78 1.04
N ASP A 62 -44.49 2.90 1.06
CA ASP A 62 -43.27 3.08 1.85
C ASP A 62 -42.41 4.21 1.24
N LEU A 63 -42.35 4.35 -0.09
CA LEU A 63 -41.69 5.46 -0.79
C LEU A 63 -42.38 6.81 -0.55
N GLU A 64 -43.72 6.84 -0.40
CA GLU A 64 -44.47 8.07 -0.04
C GLU A 64 -44.13 8.55 1.38
N LYS A 65 -43.66 7.66 2.28
CA LYS A 65 -43.32 7.97 3.67
C LYS A 65 -41.88 8.42 3.86
N GLY A 66 -41.01 8.12 2.92
CA GLY A 66 -39.61 8.50 2.98
C GLY A 66 -38.81 7.95 1.80
N ASP A 67 -37.67 8.58 1.54
CA ASP A 67 -36.75 8.18 0.49
C ASP A 67 -36.04 6.88 0.81
N LYS A 68 -35.90 6.01 -0.19
CA LYS A 68 -35.10 4.81 -0.08
C LYS A 68 -33.70 5.10 -0.63
N VAL A 69 -32.71 5.11 0.26
CA VAL A 69 -31.32 5.37 -0.09
C VAL A 69 -30.63 4.08 -0.51
N PHE A 70 -29.99 4.10 -1.66
CA PHE A 70 -29.09 3.04 -2.14
C PHE A 70 -27.66 3.57 -2.05
N VAL A 71 -26.83 2.89 -1.28
CA VAL A 71 -25.44 3.26 -1.10
C VAL A 71 -24.60 2.59 -2.18
N LEU A 72 -23.85 3.38 -2.93
CA LEU A 72 -22.89 2.86 -3.90
C LEU A 72 -21.71 2.23 -3.16
N SER A 73 -21.23 1.11 -3.67
CA SER A 73 -19.95 0.54 -3.29
C SER A 73 -19.03 0.48 -4.51
N TYR A 74 -17.74 0.43 -4.25
CA TYR A 74 -16.72 0.45 -5.28
C TYR A 74 -15.92 -0.85 -5.24
N ALA A 75 -15.48 -1.31 -6.39
CA ALA A 75 -14.56 -2.44 -6.53
C ALA A 75 -13.27 -1.96 -7.17
N ILE A 76 -12.18 -2.69 -6.94
CA ILE A 76 -10.89 -2.45 -7.57
C ILE A 76 -10.55 -3.58 -8.55
N ASP A 77 -9.62 -3.32 -9.46
CA ASP A 77 -8.96 -4.35 -10.24
C ASP A 77 -7.74 -4.86 -9.46
N GLU A 78 -7.86 -6.05 -8.87
CA GLU A 78 -6.80 -6.65 -8.06
C GLU A 78 -5.50 -6.84 -8.85
N SER A 79 -5.59 -7.17 -10.15
CA SER A 79 -4.42 -7.38 -11.00
C SER A 79 -3.67 -6.07 -11.25
N LYS A 80 -4.39 -4.99 -11.52
CA LYS A 80 -3.80 -3.64 -11.65
C LYS A 80 -3.20 -3.17 -10.34
N THR A 81 -3.92 -3.35 -9.24
CA THR A 81 -3.44 -2.98 -7.90
C THR A 81 -2.18 -3.78 -7.53
N ALA A 82 -2.12 -5.07 -7.85
CA ALA A 82 -0.92 -5.89 -7.63
C ALA A 82 0.28 -5.39 -8.45
N ALA A 83 0.06 -5.05 -9.73
CA ALA A 83 1.10 -4.50 -10.59
C ALA A 83 1.62 -3.16 -10.07
N LEU A 84 0.72 -2.28 -9.62
CA LEU A 84 1.03 -0.99 -9.03
C LEU A 84 1.88 -1.13 -7.76
N LEU A 85 1.47 -1.98 -6.82
CA LEU A 85 2.23 -2.22 -5.59
C LEU A 85 3.62 -2.79 -5.87
N LYS A 86 3.75 -3.64 -6.89
CA LYS A 86 5.04 -4.18 -7.32
C LYS A 86 5.93 -3.11 -7.96
N GLU A 87 5.38 -2.22 -8.77
CA GLU A 87 6.09 -1.11 -9.39
C GLU A 87 6.66 -0.16 -8.34
N HIS A 88 5.86 0.19 -7.34
CA HIS A 88 6.23 1.09 -6.25
C HIS A 88 6.83 0.39 -5.02
N ALA A 89 7.17 -0.90 -5.11
CA ALA A 89 7.71 -1.64 -3.97
C ALA A 89 8.96 -0.99 -3.35
N LYS A 90 9.83 -0.39 -4.18
CA LYS A 90 11.05 0.30 -3.70
C LYS A 90 10.77 1.61 -2.94
N GLU A 91 9.62 2.22 -3.16
CA GLU A 91 9.22 3.45 -2.49
C GLU A 91 8.47 3.15 -1.18
N LEU A 92 7.76 2.01 -1.16
CA LEU A 92 6.96 1.56 -0.02
C LEU A 92 7.78 0.72 0.97
N ASP A 93 8.69 -0.13 0.46
CA ASP A 93 9.55 -0.96 1.28
C ASP A 93 10.71 -0.13 1.83
N GLN A 94 11.16 -0.48 3.03
CA GLN A 94 12.38 0.03 3.64
C GLN A 94 13.27 -1.15 4.00
N GLU A 95 14.52 -1.15 3.53
CA GLU A 95 15.47 -2.19 3.91
C GLU A 95 15.88 -2.01 5.37
N ALA A 96 15.96 -3.11 6.11
CA ALA A 96 16.55 -3.11 7.44
C ALA A 96 18.04 -2.82 7.34
N GLN A 97 18.55 -1.97 8.21
CA GLN A 97 19.98 -1.80 8.40
C GLN A 97 20.41 -2.64 9.59
N ASP A 98 21.29 -3.60 9.36
CA ASP A 98 21.79 -4.47 10.41
C ASP A 98 22.56 -3.69 11.49
N ASN A 99 22.51 -4.17 12.71
CA ASN A 99 23.36 -3.67 13.78
C ASN A 99 24.82 -3.96 13.43
N GLY A 100 25.72 -3.13 13.90
CA GLY A 100 27.13 -3.26 13.58
C GLY A 100 28.05 -2.82 14.71
N LEU A 101 29.34 -2.92 14.46
CA LEU A 101 30.38 -2.42 15.33
C LEU A 101 31.25 -1.42 14.56
N THR A 102 31.53 -0.28 15.18
CA THR A 102 32.61 0.59 14.75
C THR A 102 33.79 0.44 15.69
N ARG A 103 35.03 0.65 15.20
CA ARG A 103 36.22 0.58 16.01
C ARG A 103 36.92 1.94 16.05
N GLU A 104 36.96 2.53 17.23
CA GLU A 104 37.68 3.78 17.47
C GLU A 104 38.67 3.60 18.61
N ASN A 105 39.92 4.07 18.43
CA ASN A 105 40.98 3.98 19.43
C ASN A 105 41.22 2.56 19.98
N GLY A 106 40.96 1.52 19.15
CA GLY A 106 41.13 0.14 19.55
C GLY A 106 39.94 -0.51 20.27
N GLN A 107 38.90 0.27 20.59
CA GLN A 107 37.67 -0.23 21.23
C GLN A 107 36.55 -0.37 20.22
N PHE A 108 35.75 -1.41 20.38
CA PHE A 108 34.52 -1.60 19.60
C PHE A 108 33.35 -0.85 20.26
N THR A 109 32.60 -0.14 19.44
CA THR A 109 31.39 0.55 19.86
C THR A 109 30.22 -0.01 19.03
N PHE A 110 29.14 -0.38 19.69
CA PHE A 110 27.91 -0.84 19.05
C PHE A 110 27.25 0.30 18.28
N VAL A 111 26.87 0.02 17.04
CA VAL A 111 26.09 0.91 16.18
C VAL A 111 24.75 0.25 15.92
N LYS A 112 23.69 0.85 16.47
CA LYS A 112 22.34 0.36 16.29
C LYS A 112 21.90 0.60 14.85
N GLY A 113 21.44 -0.46 14.19
CA GLY A 113 20.75 -0.39 12.92
C GLY A 113 19.32 0.13 13.06
N HIS A 114 18.54 0.01 12.00
CA HIS A 114 17.12 0.32 12.01
C HIS A 114 16.30 -0.80 11.39
N GLU A 115 15.06 -0.91 11.84
CA GLU A 115 14.09 -1.85 11.31
C GLU A 115 13.76 -1.53 9.85
N GLY A 116 13.53 -2.58 9.08
CA GLY A 116 12.99 -2.49 7.74
C GLY A 116 11.47 -2.67 7.74
N ILE A 117 10.86 -2.29 6.63
CA ILE A 117 9.43 -2.46 6.37
C ILE A 117 9.28 -3.17 5.04
N LYS A 118 8.49 -4.23 5.01
CA LYS A 118 8.16 -4.95 3.77
C LYS A 118 6.67 -5.10 3.61
N VAL A 119 6.12 -4.52 2.55
CA VAL A 119 4.69 -4.58 2.23
C VAL A 119 4.27 -6.01 1.88
N ASN A 120 3.18 -6.46 2.46
CA ASN A 120 2.50 -7.69 2.07
C ASN A 120 1.45 -7.35 1.00
N ALA A 121 1.79 -7.60 -0.25
CA ALA A 121 0.94 -7.24 -1.38
C ALA A 121 -0.46 -7.87 -1.32
N GLU A 122 -0.59 -9.15 -1.00
CA GLU A 122 -1.88 -9.85 -0.94
C GLU A 122 -2.82 -9.20 0.10
N LYS A 123 -2.33 -9.07 1.34
CA LYS A 123 -3.11 -8.44 2.41
C LYS A 123 -3.41 -6.97 2.15
N SER A 124 -2.48 -6.27 1.50
CA SER A 124 -2.70 -4.87 1.13
C SER A 124 -3.79 -4.72 0.08
N ILE A 125 -3.84 -5.61 -0.91
CA ILE A 125 -4.92 -5.64 -1.91
C ILE A 125 -6.28 -5.89 -1.23
N GLU A 126 -6.35 -6.85 -0.30
CA GLU A 126 -7.57 -7.11 0.47
C GLU A 126 -8.01 -5.88 1.29
N GLN A 127 -7.06 -5.18 1.93
CA GLN A 127 -7.34 -3.96 2.69
C GLN A 127 -7.84 -2.83 1.79
N ILE A 128 -7.17 -2.61 0.64
CA ILE A 128 -7.60 -1.61 -0.35
C ILE A 128 -9.01 -1.94 -0.85
N ALA A 129 -9.26 -3.19 -1.24
CA ALA A 129 -10.57 -3.63 -1.70
C ALA A 129 -11.66 -3.42 -0.64
N SER A 130 -11.39 -3.82 0.60
CA SER A 130 -12.32 -3.64 1.73
C SER A 130 -12.60 -2.17 2.02
N HIS A 131 -11.59 -1.31 1.98
CA HIS A 131 -11.75 0.13 2.18
C HIS A 131 -12.63 0.73 1.07
N MET A 132 -12.34 0.41 -0.19
CA MET A 132 -13.11 0.90 -1.34
C MET A 132 -14.55 0.44 -1.29
N GLN A 133 -14.79 -0.81 -0.93
CA GLN A 133 -16.13 -1.37 -0.88
C GLN A 133 -16.99 -0.79 0.25
N ASN A 134 -16.40 -0.54 1.42
CA ASN A 134 -17.15 -0.31 2.64
C ASN A 134 -17.01 1.11 3.23
N GLN A 135 -15.98 1.86 2.89
CA GLN A 135 -15.62 3.10 3.57
C GLN A 135 -15.42 4.29 2.64
N TRP A 136 -15.01 4.04 1.39
CA TRP A 136 -14.70 5.14 0.48
C TRP A 136 -15.96 5.89 0.03
N ASP A 137 -15.91 7.22 0.12
CA ASP A 137 -17.01 8.14 -0.22
C ASP A 137 -16.80 8.88 -1.55
N GLY A 138 -15.81 8.47 -2.35
CA GLY A 138 -15.46 9.10 -3.62
C GLY A 138 -14.52 10.30 -3.49
N LYS A 139 -13.97 10.57 -2.30
CA LYS A 139 -13.01 11.66 -2.08
C LYS A 139 -11.61 11.14 -1.86
N ALA A 140 -10.64 12.07 -1.83
CA ALA A 140 -9.27 11.75 -1.48
C ALA A 140 -9.22 10.98 -0.15
N ALA A 141 -8.51 9.84 -0.15
CA ALA A 141 -8.44 8.92 0.96
C ALA A 141 -6.99 8.52 1.24
N SER A 142 -6.75 8.05 2.47
CA SER A 142 -5.48 7.47 2.87
C SER A 142 -5.73 6.07 3.41
N ILE A 143 -5.02 5.09 2.85
CA ILE A 143 -5.17 3.67 3.18
C ILE A 143 -3.84 3.16 3.70
N GLU A 144 -3.85 2.60 4.92
CA GLU A 144 -2.69 1.94 5.48
C GLU A 144 -2.56 0.54 4.87
N LEU A 145 -1.35 0.21 4.39
CA LEU A 145 -1.04 -1.07 3.79
C LEU A 145 -0.57 -2.06 4.86
N SER A 146 -0.84 -3.34 4.64
CA SER A 146 -0.28 -4.40 5.47
C SER A 146 1.21 -4.50 5.23
N ALA A 147 2.01 -4.24 6.25
CA ALA A 147 3.46 -4.36 6.19
C ALA A 147 3.99 -5.26 7.30
N LYS A 148 5.12 -5.91 7.04
CA LYS A 148 5.87 -6.70 8.00
C LYS A 148 7.14 -5.96 8.37
N LEU A 149 7.40 -5.82 9.67
CA LEU A 149 8.68 -5.33 10.15
C LEU A 149 9.77 -6.38 9.92
N VAL A 150 10.93 -5.93 9.50
CA VAL A 150 12.14 -6.72 9.30
C VAL A 150 13.16 -6.24 10.34
N GLU A 151 13.44 -7.09 11.33
CA GLU A 151 14.37 -6.74 12.39
C GLU A 151 15.81 -6.72 11.88
N PRO A 152 16.65 -5.78 12.40
CA PRO A 152 18.09 -5.78 12.16
C PRO A 152 18.75 -7.07 12.68
N ARG A 153 19.74 -7.56 11.96
CA ARG A 153 20.58 -8.69 12.42
C ARG A 153 21.67 -8.21 13.35
N GLY A 154 22.20 -9.15 14.17
CA GLY A 154 23.27 -8.89 15.10
C GLY A 154 22.77 -8.19 16.36
N SER A 155 22.34 -8.95 17.37
CA SER A 155 21.97 -8.36 18.66
C SER A 155 23.20 -7.71 19.35
N GLU A 156 22.94 -6.80 20.28
CA GLU A 156 24.00 -6.15 21.05
C GLU A 156 24.83 -7.19 21.83
N GLU A 157 24.15 -8.25 22.34
CA GLU A 157 24.80 -9.34 23.06
C GLU A 157 25.71 -10.15 22.14
N GLU A 158 25.27 -10.52 20.93
CA GLU A 158 26.09 -11.24 19.94
C GLU A 158 27.30 -10.41 19.51
N LEU A 159 27.11 -9.10 19.28
CA LEU A 159 28.18 -8.20 18.86
C LEU A 159 29.15 -7.85 20.00
N ALA A 160 28.72 -7.88 21.26
CA ALA A 160 29.58 -7.68 22.42
C ALA A 160 30.59 -8.82 22.63
N GLU A 161 30.37 -10.00 22.05
CA GLU A 161 31.32 -11.10 22.05
C GLU A 161 32.52 -10.86 21.13
N VAL A 162 32.47 -9.92 20.21
CA VAL A 162 33.56 -9.56 19.29
C VAL A 162 34.63 -8.78 20.04
N LYS A 163 35.74 -9.44 20.35
CA LYS A 163 36.86 -8.87 21.15
C LYS A 163 38.05 -8.41 20.32
N ASP A 164 38.24 -9.02 19.14
CA ASP A 164 39.41 -8.78 18.32
C ASP A 164 39.09 -8.69 16.82
N LEU A 165 39.91 -7.95 16.09
CA LEU A 165 39.93 -7.93 14.65
C LEU A 165 40.83 -9.03 14.13
N LEU A 166 40.28 -10.04 13.47
CA LEU A 166 41.02 -11.19 12.92
C LEU A 166 42.01 -10.80 11.81
N GLY A 167 41.84 -9.66 11.18
CA GLY A 167 42.75 -9.14 10.18
C GLY A 167 42.16 -7.92 9.47
N GLY A 168 43.03 -7.07 8.96
CA GLY A 168 42.66 -5.95 8.11
C GLY A 168 43.60 -5.90 6.90
N TYR A 169 43.04 -5.70 5.73
CA TYR A 169 43.80 -5.53 4.51
C TYR A 169 43.43 -4.21 3.86
N SER A 170 44.44 -3.40 3.57
CA SER A 170 44.23 -2.15 2.83
C SER A 170 45.03 -2.15 1.54
N THR A 171 44.41 -1.73 0.47
CA THR A 171 45.08 -1.59 -0.83
C THR A 171 45.13 -0.15 -1.22
N ASN A 172 46.35 0.34 -1.55
CA ASN A 172 46.55 1.69 -2.04
C ASN A 172 46.51 1.70 -3.56
N PHE A 173 45.61 2.45 -4.14
CA PHE A 173 45.43 2.60 -5.59
C PHE A 173 45.98 3.94 -6.13
N SER A 174 46.74 4.70 -5.35
CA SER A 174 47.24 6.01 -5.75
C SER A 174 48.11 5.99 -7.02
N SER A 175 48.77 4.86 -7.27
CA SER A 175 49.60 4.61 -8.46
C SER A 175 48.88 3.89 -9.62
N SER A 176 47.60 3.62 -9.48
CA SER A 176 46.81 2.91 -10.49
C SER A 176 46.35 3.86 -11.60
N SER A 177 46.18 3.34 -12.81
CA SER A 177 45.60 4.13 -13.90
C SER A 177 44.19 4.58 -13.58
N ALA A 178 43.76 5.71 -14.11
CA ALA A 178 42.43 6.31 -13.84
C ALA A 178 41.27 5.34 -14.09
N GLY A 179 41.36 4.48 -15.11
CA GLY A 179 40.35 3.45 -15.40
C GLY A 179 40.24 2.40 -14.30
N ARG A 180 41.40 1.96 -13.74
CA ARG A 180 41.43 0.96 -12.66
C ARG A 180 40.95 1.54 -11.33
N ALA A 181 41.32 2.78 -11.04
CA ALA A 181 40.85 3.47 -9.85
C ALA A 181 39.35 3.73 -9.86
N LYS A 182 38.76 3.96 -11.04
CA LYS A 182 37.31 4.12 -11.21
C LYS A 182 36.55 2.80 -10.95
N ASN A 183 37.07 1.66 -11.41
CA ASN A 183 36.42 0.35 -11.24
C ASN A 183 36.45 -0.16 -9.79
N VAL A 184 37.31 0.38 -8.93
CA VAL A 184 37.39 0.00 -7.51
C VAL A 184 36.52 0.89 -6.62
N ARG A 185 36.11 2.07 -7.12
CA ARG A 185 35.24 3.01 -6.38
C ARG A 185 33.74 2.79 -6.63
N ASN A 186 33.39 1.97 -7.60
CA ASN A 186 32.03 1.53 -7.89
C ASN A 186 31.81 0.14 -7.27
#